data_d7c10286afc52c2751f34b6f9bea43ff
#
_entry.id   d7c10286afc52c2751f34b6f9bea43ff
#
_cell.length_a   1.000
_cell.length_b   1.000
_cell.length_c   1.000
_cell.angle_alpha   90.00
_cell.angle_beta   90.00
_cell.angle_gamma   90.00
#
_symmetry.space_group_name_H-M   'P 1'
#
loop_
_entity.id
_entity.type
_entity.pdbx_description
1 polymer ?
#
loop_
_entity_poly.entity_id
_entity_poly.type
_entity_poly.pdbx_seq_one_letter_code
_entity_poly.pdbx_strand_id
1 'polypeptide(L)'
;MPVKKIMVVDDSPTERLVLTDLLIRNGYVVVAADSGEQAIVMAKQELPDLILMDVVMPGMNGYQATRTISREEATKHIPIIMCTSKDQETDRIWGMRQGARDYLVKPLDSTELLAKVGSFN
;
A
#
# COMPACT_ATOMS: atom_id res chain seq x y z
N MET A 1 4.31 -6.77 -16.40
CA MET A 1 4.80 -7.85 -15.53
C MET A 1 3.75 -8.15 -14.48
N PRO A 2 3.47 -9.41 -14.20
CA PRO A 2 2.48 -9.75 -13.17
C PRO A 2 2.98 -9.36 -11.78
N VAL A 3 2.04 -8.96 -10.93
CA VAL A 3 2.33 -8.69 -9.52
C VAL A 3 2.59 -10.02 -8.81
N LYS A 4 3.73 -10.13 -8.13
CA LYS A 4 4.10 -11.33 -7.36
C LYS A 4 4.33 -10.99 -5.89
N LYS A 5 5.06 -9.92 -5.61
CA LYS A 5 5.41 -9.50 -4.26
C LYS A 5 4.67 -8.21 -3.92
N ILE A 6 3.94 -8.21 -2.81
CA ILE A 6 3.18 -7.06 -2.34
C ILE A 6 3.70 -6.66 -0.96
N MET A 7 3.96 -5.37 -0.76
CA MET A 7 4.26 -4.85 0.57
C MET A 7 2.99 -4.29 1.19
N VAL A 8 2.67 -4.76 2.40
CA VAL A 8 1.54 -4.28 3.19
C VAL A 8 2.08 -3.35 4.27
N VAL A 9 1.60 -2.11 4.29
CA VAL A 9 2.01 -1.11 5.27
C VAL A 9 0.81 -0.70 6.12
N ASP A 10 0.83 -1.07 7.38
CA ASP A 10 -0.24 -0.76 8.34
C ASP A 10 0.34 -0.86 9.75
N ASP A 11 0.04 0.11 10.61
CA ASP A 11 0.53 0.11 11.98
C ASP A 11 -0.27 -0.82 12.90
N SER A 12 -1.47 -1.24 12.49
CA SER A 12 -2.28 -2.19 13.25
C SER A 12 -1.82 -3.63 12.97
N PRO A 13 -1.30 -4.36 13.98
CA PRO A 13 -0.89 -5.76 13.77
C PRO A 13 -2.03 -6.64 13.29
N THR A 14 -3.24 -6.42 13.79
CA THR A 14 -4.41 -7.22 13.41
C THR A 14 -4.80 -6.98 11.96
N GLU A 15 -4.91 -5.73 11.54
CA GLU A 15 -5.26 -5.40 10.15
C GLU A 15 -4.18 -5.86 9.19
N ARG A 16 -2.91 -5.69 9.58
CA ARG A 16 -1.77 -6.13 8.77
C ARG A 16 -1.80 -7.64 8.56
N LEU A 17 -2.10 -8.40 9.62
CA LEU A 17 -2.18 -9.86 9.55
C LEU A 17 -3.33 -10.32 8.67
N VAL A 18 -4.51 -9.74 8.81
CA VAL A 18 -5.69 -10.10 8.02
C VAL A 18 -5.42 -9.89 6.53
N LEU A 19 -4.85 -8.75 6.19
CA LEU A 19 -4.56 -8.40 4.80
C LEU A 19 -3.46 -9.29 4.22
N THR A 20 -2.41 -9.52 4.99
CA THR A 20 -1.31 -10.41 4.60
C THR A 20 -1.81 -11.82 4.32
N ASP A 21 -2.64 -12.37 5.22
CA ASP A 21 -3.19 -13.70 5.08
C ASP A 21 -4.07 -13.84 3.82
N LEU A 22 -4.90 -12.85 3.56
CA LEU A 22 -5.74 -12.81 2.35
C LEU A 22 -4.88 -12.89 1.08
N LEU A 23 -3.83 -12.09 1.03
CA LEU A 23 -2.96 -12.02 -0.14
C LEU A 23 -2.17 -13.32 -0.34
N ILE A 24 -1.64 -13.88 0.74
CA ILE A 24 -0.89 -15.14 0.67
C ILE A 24 -1.80 -16.26 0.16
N ARG A 25 -3.04 -16.32 0.64
CA ARG A 25 -4.00 -17.35 0.19
C ARG A 25 -4.33 -17.21 -1.30
N ASN A 26 -4.13 -16.03 -1.86
CA ASN A 26 -4.38 -15.79 -3.29
C ASN A 26 -3.09 -15.83 -4.13
N GLY A 27 -2.01 -16.39 -3.59
CA GLY A 27 -0.82 -16.71 -4.36
C GLY A 27 0.26 -15.63 -4.36
N TYR A 28 0.11 -14.56 -3.58
CA TYR A 28 1.11 -13.49 -3.53
C TYR A 28 2.15 -13.75 -2.44
N VAL A 29 3.36 -13.27 -2.69
CA VAL A 29 4.40 -13.16 -1.65
C VAL A 29 4.19 -11.81 -0.98
N VAL A 30 4.24 -11.78 0.34
CA VAL A 30 3.96 -10.55 1.10
C VAL A 30 5.14 -10.20 2.00
N VAL A 31 5.53 -8.93 1.97
CA VAL A 31 6.39 -8.33 2.98
C VAL A 31 5.58 -7.27 3.71
N ALA A 32 5.86 -7.04 4.99
CA ALA A 32 5.04 -6.17 5.81
C ALA A 32 5.89 -5.11 6.51
N ALA A 33 5.37 -3.89 6.55
CA ALA A 33 5.97 -2.77 7.27
C ALA A 33 4.93 -2.21 8.24
N ASP A 34 5.38 -1.74 9.40
CA ASP A 34 4.51 -1.22 10.46
C ASP A 34 4.49 0.31 10.55
N SER A 35 5.23 1.00 9.70
CA SER A 35 5.32 2.46 9.70
C SER A 35 5.69 2.97 8.32
N GLY A 36 5.47 4.28 8.11
CA GLY A 36 5.87 4.93 6.86
C GLY A 36 7.39 4.92 6.67
N GLU A 37 8.13 5.14 7.76
CA GLU A 37 9.59 5.13 7.73
C GLU A 37 10.12 3.75 7.32
N GLN A 38 9.57 2.69 7.92
CA GLN A 38 9.97 1.32 7.58
C GLN A 38 9.60 1.00 6.14
N ALA A 39 8.45 1.48 5.67
CA ALA A 39 7.99 1.25 4.30
C ALA A 39 8.98 1.83 3.28
N ILE A 40 9.50 3.02 3.52
CA ILE A 40 10.48 3.64 2.62
C ILE A 40 11.75 2.79 2.50
N VAL A 41 12.26 2.33 3.63
CA VAL A 41 13.46 1.49 3.66
C VAL A 41 13.19 0.15 2.96
N MET A 42 12.09 -0.49 3.32
CA MET A 42 11.74 -1.80 2.76
C MET A 42 11.41 -1.75 1.27
N ALA A 43 10.83 -0.66 0.79
CA ALA A 43 10.56 -0.51 -0.64
C ALA A 43 11.85 -0.58 -1.45
N LYS A 44 12.93 0.02 -0.95
CA LYS A 44 14.23 -0.02 -1.61
C LYS A 44 14.89 -1.39 -1.53
N GLN A 45 14.75 -2.05 -0.38
CA GLN A 45 15.39 -3.36 -0.15
C GLN A 45 14.66 -4.48 -0.88
N GLU A 46 13.34 -4.49 -0.81
CA GLU A 46 12.52 -5.60 -1.31
C GLU A 46 12.03 -5.40 -2.73
N LEU A 47 11.97 -4.16 -3.21
CA LEU A 47 11.45 -3.80 -4.54
C LEU A 47 10.14 -4.54 -4.85
N PRO A 48 9.10 -4.35 -4.04
CA PRO A 48 7.82 -5.02 -4.27
C PRO A 48 7.21 -4.58 -5.59
N ASP A 49 6.32 -5.40 -6.14
CA ASP A 49 5.60 -5.08 -7.37
C ASP A 49 4.43 -4.14 -7.13
N LEU A 50 3.95 -4.09 -5.88
CA LEU A 50 2.81 -3.27 -5.48
C LEU A 50 2.90 -2.99 -3.99
N ILE A 51 2.44 -1.82 -3.56
CA ILE A 51 2.37 -1.45 -2.14
C ILE A 51 0.92 -1.12 -1.79
N LEU A 52 0.43 -1.71 -0.69
CA LEU A 52 -0.83 -1.34 -0.06
C LEU A 52 -0.50 -0.51 1.17
N MET A 53 -0.89 0.77 1.17
CA MET A 53 -0.44 1.77 2.13
C MET A 53 -1.59 2.32 2.95
N ASP A 54 -1.56 2.14 4.27
CA ASP A 54 -2.47 2.86 5.16
C ASP A 54 -2.04 4.32 5.28
N VAL A 55 -2.99 5.20 5.54
CA VAL A 55 -2.72 6.63 5.69
C VAL A 55 -2.46 7.00 7.15
N VAL A 56 -3.32 6.54 8.05
CA VAL A 56 -3.30 6.96 9.46
C VAL A 56 -2.33 6.09 10.25
N MET A 57 -1.13 6.60 10.46
CA MET A 57 -0.08 5.92 11.21
C MET A 57 0.64 6.93 12.09
N PRO A 58 1.16 6.52 13.27
CA PRO A 58 1.97 7.40 14.11
C PRO A 58 3.25 7.83 13.37
N GLY A 59 3.70 9.05 13.63
CA GLY A 59 4.88 9.59 12.97
C GLY A 59 4.56 9.95 11.53
N MET A 60 5.32 9.41 10.58
CA MET A 60 5.09 9.65 9.16
C MET A 60 3.80 8.96 8.71
N ASN A 61 2.88 9.72 8.13
CA ASN A 61 1.64 9.13 7.60
C ASN A 61 1.85 8.54 6.20
N GLY A 62 0.82 7.82 5.72
CA GLY A 62 0.90 7.16 4.42
C GLY A 62 1.02 8.11 3.23
N TYR A 63 0.49 9.31 3.32
CA TYR A 63 0.66 10.31 2.27
C TYR A 63 2.12 10.70 2.11
N GLN A 64 2.79 10.95 3.22
CA GLN A 64 4.21 11.32 3.23
C GLN A 64 5.09 10.19 2.72
N ALA A 65 4.82 8.97 3.17
CA ALA A 65 5.56 7.79 2.71
C ALA A 65 5.37 7.57 1.21
N THR A 66 4.14 7.69 0.72
CA THR A 66 3.82 7.56 -0.70
C THR A 66 4.57 8.59 -1.54
N ARG A 67 4.58 9.84 -1.08
CA ARG A 67 5.31 10.91 -1.78
C ARG A 67 6.80 10.58 -1.91
N THR A 68 7.41 10.15 -0.82
CA THR A 68 8.83 9.79 -0.82
C THR A 68 9.13 8.62 -1.76
N ILE A 69 8.37 7.54 -1.66
CA ILE A 69 8.55 6.36 -2.49
C ILE A 69 8.35 6.70 -3.98
N SER A 70 7.33 7.51 -4.29
CA SER A 70 6.98 7.87 -5.66
C SER A 70 7.97 8.84 -6.32
N ARG A 71 8.81 9.50 -5.54
CA ARG A 71 9.81 10.46 -6.05
C ARG A 71 11.22 9.91 -6.11
N GLU A 72 11.52 8.84 -5.39
CA GLU A 72 12.85 8.24 -5.41
C GLU A 72 13.06 7.40 -6.67
N GLU A 73 14.22 7.53 -7.27
CA GLU A 73 14.55 6.86 -8.53
C GLU A 73 14.41 5.34 -8.43
N ALA A 74 14.82 4.77 -7.31
CA ALA A 74 14.81 3.32 -7.10
C ALA A 74 13.40 2.75 -6.97
N THR A 75 12.41 3.55 -6.53
CA THR A 75 11.08 3.06 -6.13
C THR A 75 9.92 3.75 -6.83
N LYS A 76 10.17 4.79 -7.60
CA LYS A 76 9.08 5.59 -8.22
C LYS A 76 8.19 4.80 -9.17
N HIS A 77 8.67 3.68 -9.68
CA HIS A 77 7.90 2.82 -10.60
C HIS A 77 6.90 1.91 -9.88
N ILE A 78 7.02 1.77 -8.55
CA ILE A 78 6.18 0.86 -7.79
C ILE A 78 4.79 1.47 -7.59
N PRO A 79 3.71 0.85 -8.07
CA PRO A 79 2.36 1.36 -7.84
C PRO A 79 1.97 1.23 -6.37
N ILE A 80 1.26 2.25 -5.87
CA ILE A 80 0.79 2.29 -4.49
C ILE A 80 -0.73 2.45 -4.51
N ILE A 81 -1.42 1.56 -3.79
CA ILE A 81 -2.86 1.68 -3.53
C ILE A 81 -3.01 2.08 -2.07
N MET A 82 -3.70 3.18 -1.81
CA MET A 82 -4.01 3.57 -0.43
C MET A 82 -5.20 2.75 0.09
N CYS A 83 -5.09 2.27 1.33
CA CYS A 83 -6.10 1.44 1.98
C CYS A 83 -6.35 2.03 3.37
N THR A 84 -7.38 2.85 3.53
CA THR A 84 -7.52 3.69 4.72
C THR A 84 -8.99 3.93 5.10
N SER A 85 -9.21 4.28 6.38
CA SER A 85 -10.53 4.70 6.86
C SER A 85 -10.90 6.14 6.47
N LYS A 86 -9.98 6.91 5.91
CA LYS A 86 -10.27 8.27 5.43
C LYS A 86 -11.07 8.20 4.14
N ASP A 87 -12.33 8.62 4.19
CA ASP A 87 -13.31 8.37 3.14
C ASP A 87 -13.80 9.61 2.39
N GLN A 88 -13.23 10.78 2.67
CA GLN A 88 -13.65 12.01 1.99
C GLN A 88 -12.99 12.14 0.62
N GLU A 89 -13.69 12.81 -0.28
CA GLU A 89 -13.17 13.07 -1.63
C GLU A 89 -11.85 13.82 -1.60
N THR A 90 -11.71 14.76 -0.67
CA THR A 90 -10.44 15.51 -0.50
C THR A 90 -9.29 14.62 -0.07
N ASP A 91 -9.55 13.60 0.75
CA ASP A 91 -8.54 12.62 1.16
C ASP A 91 -8.04 11.83 -0.04
N ARG A 92 -8.99 11.39 -0.88
CA ARG A 92 -8.68 10.62 -2.09
C ARG A 92 -7.85 11.45 -3.06
N ILE A 93 -8.28 12.67 -3.33
CA ILE A 93 -7.57 13.58 -4.24
C ILE A 93 -6.15 13.82 -3.73
N TRP A 94 -5.99 14.05 -2.43
CA TRP A 94 -4.69 14.27 -1.82
C TRP A 94 -3.77 13.06 -1.99
N GLY A 95 -4.30 11.85 -1.76
CA GLY A 95 -3.54 10.60 -1.95
C GLY A 95 -3.05 10.45 -3.38
N MET A 96 -3.92 10.70 -4.35
CA MET A 96 -3.56 10.58 -5.76
C MET A 96 -2.49 11.61 -6.14
N ARG A 97 -2.54 12.80 -5.57
CA ARG A 97 -1.50 13.83 -5.77
C ARG A 97 -0.15 13.44 -5.21
N GLN A 98 -0.12 12.63 -4.15
CA GLN A 98 1.14 12.16 -3.58
C GLN A 98 1.78 11.05 -4.42
N GLY A 99 1.05 10.50 -5.38
CA GLY A 99 1.55 9.48 -6.29
C GLY A 99 0.84 8.14 -6.21
N ALA A 100 -0.20 8.01 -5.40
CA ALA A 100 -0.99 6.78 -5.35
C ALA A 100 -1.69 6.55 -6.69
N ARG A 101 -1.82 5.28 -7.07
CA ARG A 101 -2.50 4.87 -8.30
C ARG A 101 -3.96 4.56 -8.07
N ASP A 102 -4.33 4.23 -6.83
CA ASP A 102 -5.73 3.99 -6.48
C ASP A 102 -5.92 4.22 -4.97
N TYR A 103 -7.19 4.20 -4.54
CA TYR A 103 -7.56 4.55 -3.18
C TYR A 103 -8.77 3.70 -2.77
N LEU A 104 -8.61 2.88 -1.73
CA LEU A 104 -9.68 2.02 -1.20
C LEU A 104 -10.01 2.42 0.23
N VAL A 105 -11.28 2.43 0.58
CA VAL A 105 -11.76 2.83 1.91
C VAL A 105 -12.07 1.59 2.75
N LYS A 106 -11.59 1.59 3.99
CA LYS A 106 -11.89 0.53 4.96
C LYS A 106 -13.33 0.65 5.47
N PRO A 107 -13.99 -0.46 5.79
CA PRO A 107 -13.50 -1.83 5.74
C PRO A 107 -13.33 -2.32 4.31
N LEU A 108 -12.21 -2.99 4.03
CA LEU A 108 -11.90 -3.43 2.67
C LEU A 108 -12.78 -4.61 2.28
N ASP A 109 -13.35 -4.53 1.08
CA ASP A 109 -14.01 -5.65 0.43
C ASP A 109 -12.93 -6.51 -0.23
N SER A 110 -12.83 -7.76 0.15
CA SER A 110 -11.80 -8.67 -0.36
C SER A 110 -11.87 -8.81 -1.89
N THR A 111 -13.07 -8.90 -2.43
CA THR A 111 -13.26 -9.04 -3.89
C THR A 111 -12.77 -7.78 -4.61
N GLU A 112 -13.13 -6.61 -4.11
CA GLU A 112 -12.70 -5.34 -4.69
C GLU A 112 -11.19 -5.18 -4.60
N LEU A 113 -10.59 -5.50 -3.44
CA LEU A 113 -9.16 -5.39 -3.24
C LEU A 113 -8.41 -6.30 -4.22
N LEU A 114 -8.81 -7.57 -4.32
CA LEU A 114 -8.15 -8.52 -5.20
C LEU A 114 -8.29 -8.14 -6.67
N ALA A 115 -9.44 -7.57 -7.06
CA ALA A 115 -9.64 -7.06 -8.41
C ALA A 115 -8.70 -5.88 -8.71
N LYS A 116 -8.54 -4.97 -7.75
CA LYS A 116 -7.63 -3.83 -7.90
C LYS A 116 -6.18 -4.29 -8.01
N VAL A 117 -5.76 -5.22 -7.16
CA VAL A 117 -4.40 -5.79 -7.23
C VAL A 117 -4.19 -6.44 -8.59
N GLY A 118 -5.14 -7.24 -9.04
CA GLY A 118 -5.06 -7.91 -10.35
C GLY A 118 -5.00 -6.95 -11.53
N SER A 119 -5.55 -5.74 -11.39
CA SER A 119 -5.52 -4.74 -12.46
C SER A 119 -4.11 -4.21 -12.76
N PHE A 120 -3.15 -4.47 -11.88
CA PHE A 120 -1.74 -4.08 -12.09
C PHE A 120 -0.89 -5.20 -12.69
N ASN A 121 -1.46 -6.32 -13.00
CA ASN A 121 -0.76 -7.42 -13.64
C ASN A 121 -0.37 -7.10 -15.09
#